data_4251fca1b222cb4625123a7eea6dc508
#
_entry.id   4251fca1b222cb4625123a7eea6dc508
#
_cell.length_a   1.000
_cell.length_b   1.000
_cell.length_c   1.000
_cell.angle_alpha   90.00
_cell.angle_beta   90.00
_cell.angle_gamma   90.00
#
_symmetry.space_group_name_H-M   'P 1'
#
loop_
_entity.id
_entity.type
_entity.pdbx_description
1 polymer ?
#
loop_
_entity_poly.entity_id
_entity_poly.type
_entity_poly.pdbx_seq_one_letter_code
_entity_poly.pdbx_strand_id
1 'polypeptide(L)'
;MENNKFNETVEKITRLILTSPQKMIREEDLINLSEDFNFDDIIGNVYLNLKNSGFEFIISKFLDQKYYVLTIEGKDDNITPSQYGTLALIAALAKEIDENMKITDLKEIFSEVWSSDVEFLIQNEYLRELKDLGLIKVTPLGKAVLKNIIEDLQLKNLLDVFKNK
;
A
#
# COMPACT_ATOMS: atom_id res chain seq x y z
N MET A 1 12.45 7.87 -34.42
CA MET A 1 13.38 7.10 -33.56
C MET A 1 13.20 7.44 -32.07
N GLU A 2 13.18 8.68 -31.70
CA GLU A 2 13.03 9.10 -30.29
C GLU A 2 11.69 8.69 -29.66
N ASN A 3 10.58 8.86 -30.37
CA ASN A 3 9.25 8.42 -29.92
C ASN A 3 9.15 6.90 -29.68
N ASN A 4 9.91 6.11 -30.41
CA ASN A 4 9.91 4.65 -30.24
C ASN A 4 10.61 4.25 -28.95
N LYS A 5 11.76 4.85 -28.65
CA LYS A 5 12.49 4.62 -27.41
C LYS A 5 11.71 5.08 -26.17
N PHE A 6 11.03 6.22 -26.28
CA PHE A 6 10.16 6.73 -25.21
C PHE A 6 9.06 5.71 -24.88
N ASN A 7 8.33 5.23 -25.88
CA ASN A 7 7.26 4.25 -25.69
C ASN A 7 7.80 2.91 -25.15
N GLU A 8 8.95 2.47 -25.63
CA GLU A 8 9.63 1.26 -25.12
C GLU A 8 9.98 1.41 -23.63
N THR A 9 10.45 2.58 -23.22
CA THR A 9 10.75 2.89 -21.81
C THR A 9 9.49 2.88 -20.95
N VAL A 10 8.40 3.50 -21.42
CA VAL A 10 7.10 3.50 -20.74
C VAL A 10 6.57 2.07 -20.60
N GLU A 11 6.61 1.26 -21.65
CA GLU A 11 6.17 -0.15 -21.59
C GLU A 11 7.02 -0.99 -20.66
N LYS A 12 8.34 -0.81 -20.69
CA LYS A 12 9.28 -1.51 -19.82
C LYS A 12 8.99 -1.23 -18.34
N ILE A 13 8.81 0.05 -17.98
CA ILE A 13 8.50 0.47 -16.60
C ILE A 13 7.12 -0.05 -16.19
N THR A 14 6.10 0.10 -17.04
CA THR A 14 4.76 -0.42 -16.78
C THR A 14 4.78 -1.92 -16.50
N ARG A 15 5.46 -2.69 -17.34
CA ARG A 15 5.61 -4.14 -17.18
C ARG A 15 6.34 -4.49 -15.89
N LEU A 16 7.41 -3.77 -15.58
CA LEU A 16 8.19 -3.99 -14.36
C LEU A 16 7.35 -3.75 -13.10
N ILE A 17 6.56 -2.70 -13.07
CA ILE A 17 5.63 -2.41 -11.96
C ILE A 17 4.59 -3.53 -11.81
N LEU A 18 3.99 -3.98 -12.91
CA LEU A 18 2.96 -5.02 -12.89
C LEU A 18 3.50 -6.39 -12.45
N THR A 19 4.74 -6.70 -12.83
CA THR A 19 5.35 -8.00 -12.52
C THR A 19 6.16 -8.01 -11.23
N SER A 20 6.40 -6.85 -10.64
CA SER A 20 7.12 -6.75 -9.35
C SER A 20 6.30 -7.38 -8.23
N PRO A 21 6.93 -8.20 -7.37
CA PRO A 21 6.28 -8.65 -6.14
C PRO A 21 6.06 -7.51 -5.14
N GLN A 22 6.84 -6.45 -5.25
CA GLN A 22 6.68 -5.24 -4.44
C GLN A 22 5.62 -4.33 -5.07
N LYS A 23 4.58 -4.03 -4.32
CA LYS A 23 3.49 -3.12 -4.73
C LYS A 23 3.75 -1.68 -4.30
N MET A 24 4.85 -1.43 -3.64
CA MET A 24 5.30 -0.11 -3.19
C MET A 24 6.73 0.11 -3.68
N ILE A 25 6.93 1.07 -4.59
CA ILE A 25 8.18 1.30 -5.30
C ILE A 25 8.67 2.72 -5.01
N ARG A 26 9.95 2.88 -4.67
CA ARG A 26 10.53 4.21 -4.46
C ARG A 26 10.61 4.99 -5.77
N GLU A 27 10.31 6.28 -5.69
CA GLU A 27 10.43 7.18 -6.86
C GLU A 27 11.84 7.19 -7.44
N GLU A 28 12.86 7.16 -6.58
CA GLU A 28 14.26 7.12 -7.01
C GLU A 28 14.57 5.94 -7.94
N ASP A 29 14.01 4.77 -7.64
CA ASP A 29 14.21 3.57 -8.46
C ASP A 29 13.53 3.73 -9.84
N LEU A 30 12.37 4.39 -9.90
CA LEU A 30 11.67 4.68 -11.14
C LEU A 30 12.37 5.76 -11.98
N ILE A 31 12.91 6.79 -11.33
CA ILE A 31 13.73 7.83 -12.00
C ILE A 31 14.94 7.20 -12.69
N ASN A 32 15.63 6.29 -12.01
CA ASN A 32 16.79 5.59 -12.56
C ASN A 32 16.44 4.73 -13.80
N LEU A 33 15.22 4.28 -13.91
CA LEU A 33 14.72 3.51 -15.06
C LEU A 33 14.27 4.39 -16.23
N SER A 34 14.05 5.67 -16.00
CA SER A 34 13.56 6.61 -17.03
C SER A 34 14.62 6.99 -18.06
N GLU A 35 15.87 6.60 -17.83
CA GLU A 35 17.02 6.87 -18.72
C GLU A 35 17.17 8.38 -18.96
N ASP A 36 17.25 8.79 -20.24
CA ASP A 36 17.47 10.20 -20.64
C ASP A 36 16.15 10.98 -20.79
N PHE A 37 14.99 10.36 -20.52
CA PHE A 37 13.69 10.99 -20.68
C PHE A 37 13.26 11.76 -19.43
N ASN A 38 12.40 12.74 -19.62
CA ASN A 38 11.78 13.44 -18.51
C ASN A 38 10.91 12.48 -17.69
N PHE A 39 11.19 12.41 -16.40
CA PHE A 39 10.50 11.47 -15.51
C PHE A 39 9.00 11.73 -15.43
N ASP A 40 8.57 12.99 -15.37
CA ASP A 40 7.14 13.33 -15.26
C ASP A 40 6.36 12.89 -16.50
N ASP A 41 6.95 12.98 -17.68
CA ASP A 41 6.35 12.51 -18.93
C ASP A 41 6.25 10.97 -18.95
N ILE A 42 7.30 10.29 -18.52
CA ILE A 42 7.31 8.82 -18.42
C ILE A 42 6.26 8.33 -17.42
N ILE A 43 6.29 8.84 -16.20
CA ILE A 43 5.40 8.36 -15.14
C ILE A 43 3.93 8.70 -15.43
N GLY A 44 3.66 9.82 -16.09
CA GLY A 44 2.32 10.18 -16.55
C GLY A 44 1.73 9.15 -17.53
N ASN A 45 2.52 8.67 -18.49
CA ASN A 45 2.12 7.64 -19.44
C ASN A 45 1.99 6.25 -18.76
N VAL A 46 2.90 5.93 -17.84
CA VAL A 46 2.80 4.72 -17.01
C VAL A 46 1.50 4.72 -16.19
N TYR A 47 1.18 5.84 -15.56
CA TYR A 47 -0.07 6.03 -14.82
C TYR A 47 -1.31 5.75 -15.68
N LEU A 48 -1.36 6.29 -16.90
CA LEU A 48 -2.46 6.07 -17.83
C LEU A 48 -2.59 4.61 -18.23
N ASN A 49 -1.48 3.93 -18.52
CA ASN A 49 -1.48 2.51 -18.86
C ASN A 49 -2.02 1.65 -17.71
N LEU A 50 -1.59 1.93 -16.48
CA LEU A 50 -2.03 1.20 -15.29
C LEU A 50 -3.51 1.46 -15.01
N LYS A 51 -3.96 2.71 -15.08
CA LYS A 51 -5.35 3.09 -14.90
C LYS A 51 -6.27 2.42 -15.93
N ASN A 52 -5.88 2.41 -17.19
CA ASN A 52 -6.63 1.77 -18.27
C ASN A 52 -6.70 0.23 -18.09
N SER A 53 -5.79 -0.34 -17.34
CA SER A 53 -5.76 -1.77 -16.99
C SER A 53 -6.48 -2.11 -15.68
N GLY A 54 -7.16 -1.16 -15.05
CA GLY A 54 -7.93 -1.35 -13.81
C GLY A 54 -7.11 -1.25 -12.52
N PHE A 55 -5.93 -0.67 -12.58
CA PHE A 55 -5.08 -0.44 -11.41
C PHE A 55 -5.18 1.00 -10.92
N GLU A 56 -5.04 1.18 -9.61
CA GLU A 56 -4.74 2.47 -9.00
C GLU A 56 -3.24 2.61 -8.79
N PHE A 57 -2.71 3.79 -9.07
CA PHE A 57 -1.30 4.12 -8.90
C PHE A 57 -1.19 5.42 -8.10
N ILE A 58 -0.83 5.29 -6.84
CA ILE A 58 -0.91 6.36 -5.84
C ILE A 58 0.49 6.81 -5.45
N ILE A 59 0.68 8.10 -5.25
CA ILE A 59 1.92 8.68 -4.76
C ILE A 59 1.77 8.98 -3.28
N SER A 60 2.74 8.54 -2.46
CA SER A 60 2.73 8.79 -1.03
C SER A 60 4.14 8.98 -0.48
N LYS A 61 4.27 9.81 0.56
CA LYS A 61 5.52 9.93 1.33
C LYS A 61 5.51 8.98 2.52
N PHE A 62 6.63 8.32 2.71
CA PHE A 62 6.83 7.41 3.84
C PHE A 62 8.32 7.40 4.23
N LEU A 63 8.62 7.64 5.50
CA LEU A 63 9.99 7.72 6.03
C LEU A 63 10.90 8.65 5.21
N ASP A 64 10.40 9.87 4.94
CA ASP A 64 11.06 10.93 4.15
C ASP A 64 11.38 10.56 2.69
N GLN A 65 10.80 9.48 2.20
CA GLN A 65 10.92 9.06 0.80
C GLN A 65 9.58 9.04 0.11
N LYS A 66 9.60 9.28 -1.20
CA LYS A 66 8.42 9.24 -2.04
C LYS A 66 8.27 7.86 -2.67
N TYR A 67 7.08 7.30 -2.56
CA TYR A 67 6.73 5.98 -3.07
C TYR A 67 5.56 6.07 -4.05
N TYR A 68 5.60 5.18 -5.02
CA TYR A 68 4.47 4.86 -5.89
C TYR A 68 3.87 3.53 -5.44
N VAL A 69 2.58 3.53 -5.18
CA VAL A 69 1.85 2.37 -4.65
C VAL A 69 0.87 1.88 -5.70
N LEU A 70 1.00 0.61 -6.07
CA LEU A 70 0.11 -0.07 -6.99
C LEU A 70 -0.96 -0.83 -6.20
N THR A 71 -2.22 -0.50 -6.45
CA THR A 71 -3.37 -1.23 -5.93
C THR A 71 -4.37 -1.54 -7.03
N ILE A 72 -5.29 -2.46 -6.78
CA ILE A 72 -6.43 -2.71 -7.66
C ILE A 72 -7.64 -1.93 -7.15
N GLU A 73 -8.52 -1.53 -8.03
CA GLU A 73 -9.83 -1.02 -7.63
C GLU A 73 -10.61 -2.15 -6.95
N GLY A 74 -11.02 -1.90 -5.70
CA GLY A 74 -11.78 -2.85 -4.92
C GLY A 74 -10.98 -3.64 -3.89
N LYS A 75 -11.56 -4.74 -3.45
CA LYS A 75 -11.00 -5.59 -2.40
C LYS A 75 -9.92 -6.51 -2.95
N ASP A 76 -8.78 -6.57 -2.27
CA ASP A 76 -7.74 -7.56 -2.55
C ASP A 76 -8.12 -8.91 -1.90
N ASP A 77 -8.40 -9.92 -2.72
CA ASP A 77 -8.79 -11.24 -2.27
C ASP A 77 -7.64 -12.03 -1.60
N ASN A 78 -6.40 -11.55 -1.70
CA ASN A 78 -5.25 -12.15 -1.02
C ASN A 78 -5.19 -11.83 0.48
N ILE A 79 -6.00 -10.88 0.94
CA ILE A 79 -6.08 -10.48 2.35
C ILE A 79 -7.37 -11.03 2.96
N THR A 80 -7.27 -11.75 4.06
CA THR A 80 -8.44 -12.29 4.76
C THR A 80 -9.20 -11.18 5.51
N PRO A 81 -10.50 -11.34 5.79
CA PRO A 81 -11.25 -10.40 6.62
C PRO A 81 -10.62 -10.13 7.99
N SER A 82 -10.03 -11.14 8.62
CA SER A 82 -9.30 -10.99 9.90
C SER A 82 -8.08 -10.09 9.75
N GLN A 83 -7.29 -10.29 8.71
CA GLN A 83 -6.11 -9.47 8.41
C GLN A 83 -6.49 -8.02 8.11
N TYR A 84 -7.56 -7.79 7.37
CA TYR A 84 -8.11 -6.45 7.15
C TYR A 84 -8.54 -5.79 8.47
N GLY A 85 -9.26 -6.52 9.30
CA GLY A 85 -9.70 -6.04 10.62
C GLY A 85 -8.51 -5.68 11.52
N THR A 86 -7.50 -6.51 11.57
CA THR A 86 -6.27 -6.26 12.31
C THR A 86 -5.53 -5.01 11.78
N LEU A 87 -5.37 -4.88 10.47
CA LEU A 87 -4.76 -3.71 9.86
C LEU A 87 -5.56 -2.42 10.16
N ALA A 88 -6.88 -2.49 10.08
CA ALA A 88 -7.75 -1.36 10.39
C ALA A 88 -7.63 -0.92 11.85
N LEU A 89 -7.58 -1.86 12.80
CA LEU A 89 -7.36 -1.56 14.21
C LEU A 89 -5.99 -0.93 14.47
N ILE A 90 -4.94 -1.47 13.87
CA ILE A 90 -3.59 -0.90 13.98
C ILE A 90 -3.56 0.52 13.41
N ALA A 91 -4.18 0.75 12.26
CA ALA A 91 -4.27 2.08 11.66
C ALA A 91 -5.07 3.07 12.53
N ALA A 92 -6.14 2.62 13.16
CA ALA A 92 -6.91 3.42 14.10
C ALA A 92 -6.10 3.78 15.36
N LEU A 93 -5.36 2.83 15.92
CA LEU A 93 -4.46 3.08 17.06
C LEU A 93 -3.36 4.08 16.68
N ALA A 94 -2.78 3.95 15.49
CA ALA A 94 -1.77 4.88 14.98
C ALA A 94 -2.31 6.30 14.85
N LYS A 95 -3.54 6.45 14.39
CA LYS A 95 -4.18 7.75 14.19
C LYS A 95 -4.63 8.42 15.49
N GLU A 96 -5.20 7.64 16.41
CA GLU A 96 -5.86 8.17 17.61
C GLU A 96 -4.96 8.26 18.81
N ILE A 97 -3.96 7.39 18.95
CA ILE A 97 -3.10 7.30 20.12
C ILE A 97 -1.67 7.76 19.83
N ASP A 98 -0.95 7.00 19.00
CA ASP A 98 0.45 7.29 18.65
C ASP A 98 0.82 6.65 17.31
N GLU A 99 1.28 7.45 16.36
CA GLU A 99 1.81 7.00 15.08
C GLU A 99 3.05 6.10 15.23
N ASN A 100 3.81 6.30 16.30
CA ASN A 100 5.01 5.53 16.64
C ASN A 100 4.68 4.39 17.62
N MET A 101 3.94 3.40 17.15
CA MET A 101 3.52 2.27 17.98
C MET A 101 4.69 1.33 18.28
N LYS A 102 4.85 1.01 19.56
CA LYS A 102 5.86 0.04 20.01
C LYS A 102 5.46 -1.39 19.66
N ILE A 103 6.42 -2.16 19.17
CA ILE A 103 6.22 -3.58 18.86
C ILE A 103 5.74 -4.36 20.09
N THR A 104 6.30 -4.07 21.26
CA THR A 104 5.93 -4.73 22.52
C THR A 104 4.46 -4.54 22.87
N ASP A 105 3.94 -3.31 22.72
CA ASP A 105 2.54 -3.00 22.99
C ASP A 105 1.59 -3.67 21.99
N LEU A 106 1.97 -3.68 20.72
CA LEU A 106 1.19 -4.36 19.68
C LEU A 106 1.19 -5.88 19.85
N LYS A 107 2.31 -6.49 20.27
CA LYS A 107 2.38 -7.92 20.59
C LYS A 107 1.44 -8.31 21.74
N GLU A 108 1.30 -7.45 22.71
CA GLU A 108 0.37 -7.67 23.82
C GLU A 108 -1.09 -7.59 23.36
N ILE A 109 -1.44 -6.54 22.61
CA ILE A 109 -2.80 -6.30 22.11
C ILE A 109 -3.23 -7.39 21.11
N PHE A 110 -2.36 -7.76 20.18
CA PHE A 110 -2.65 -8.69 19.09
C PHE A 110 -2.02 -10.08 19.27
N SER A 111 -1.79 -10.50 20.51
CA SER A 111 -1.08 -11.75 20.82
C SER A 111 -1.70 -12.98 20.13
N GLU A 112 -3.02 -13.07 20.07
CA GLU A 112 -3.74 -14.22 19.48
C GLU A 112 -3.65 -14.26 17.95
N VAL A 113 -3.51 -13.10 17.30
CA VAL A 113 -3.46 -12.98 15.83
C VAL A 113 -2.11 -12.51 15.33
N TRP A 114 -1.10 -12.50 16.19
CA TRP A 114 0.23 -12.00 15.81
C TRP A 114 0.80 -12.77 14.62
N SER A 115 0.87 -14.08 14.70
CA SER A 115 1.46 -14.94 13.66
C SER A 115 0.60 -15.04 12.41
N SER A 116 -0.72 -15.02 12.54
CA SER A 116 -1.63 -15.15 11.40
C SER A 116 -1.86 -13.84 10.65
N ASP A 117 -1.92 -12.73 11.38
CA ASP A 117 -2.31 -11.44 10.80
C ASP A 117 -1.16 -10.45 10.78
N VAL A 118 -0.56 -10.13 11.92
CA VAL A 118 0.46 -9.06 11.99
C VAL A 118 1.72 -9.43 11.22
N GLU A 119 2.23 -10.64 11.38
CA GLU A 119 3.40 -11.09 10.62
C GLU A 119 3.12 -11.13 9.11
N PHE A 120 1.94 -11.57 8.69
CA PHE A 120 1.51 -11.52 7.30
C PHE A 120 1.52 -10.09 6.77
N LEU A 121 0.96 -9.14 7.52
CA LEU A 121 0.89 -7.74 7.12
C LEU A 121 2.30 -7.11 7.00
N ILE A 122 3.23 -7.49 7.87
CA ILE A 122 4.63 -7.06 7.80
C ILE A 122 5.32 -7.67 6.57
N GLN A 123 5.18 -8.96 6.34
CA GLN A 123 5.81 -9.68 5.22
C GLN A 123 5.33 -9.17 3.86
N ASN A 124 4.09 -8.73 3.78
CA ASN A 124 3.48 -8.20 2.55
C ASN A 124 3.49 -6.66 2.46
N GLU A 125 4.30 -6.00 3.27
CA GLU A 125 4.55 -4.54 3.22
C GLU A 125 3.34 -3.66 3.53
N TYR A 126 2.28 -4.18 4.13
CA TYR A 126 1.17 -3.37 4.66
C TYR A 126 1.52 -2.67 5.97
N LEU A 127 2.41 -3.30 6.74
CA LEU A 127 3.07 -2.76 7.92
C LEU A 127 4.58 -2.83 7.73
N ARG A 128 5.31 -1.92 8.36
CA ARG A 128 6.78 -1.97 8.39
C ARG A 128 7.30 -1.95 9.81
N GLU A 129 8.12 -2.94 10.11
CA GLU A 129 8.87 -3.02 11.36
C GLU A 129 10.14 -2.20 11.26
N LEU A 130 10.30 -1.23 12.15
CA LEU A 130 11.54 -0.48 12.32
C LEU A 130 12.30 -1.09 13.50
N LYS A 131 13.07 -2.15 13.22
CA LYS A 131 13.73 -3.01 14.22
C LYS A 131 14.64 -2.21 15.16
N ASP A 132 15.42 -1.28 14.61
CA ASP A 132 16.35 -0.46 15.39
C ASP A 132 15.66 0.46 16.40
N LEU A 133 14.41 0.82 16.13
CA LEU A 133 13.59 1.69 16.97
C LEU A 133 12.56 0.92 17.79
N GLY A 134 12.35 -0.36 17.50
CA GLY A 134 11.32 -1.18 18.14
C GLY A 134 9.90 -0.71 17.85
N LEU A 135 9.66 -0.17 16.66
CA LEU A 135 8.38 0.41 16.23
C LEU A 135 7.78 -0.33 15.04
N ILE A 136 6.47 -0.22 14.90
CA ILE A 136 5.74 -0.62 13.68
C ILE A 136 4.99 0.58 13.13
N LYS A 137 5.06 0.75 11.81
CA LYS A 137 4.32 1.80 11.08
C LYS A 137 3.43 1.20 10.00
N VAL A 138 2.26 1.81 9.81
CA VAL A 138 1.40 1.53 8.67
C VAL A 138 2.03 2.14 7.41
N THR A 139 2.20 1.33 6.38
CA THR A 139 2.80 1.78 5.12
C THR A 139 1.77 2.49 4.23
N PRO A 140 2.21 3.23 3.20
CA PRO A 140 1.30 3.75 2.17
C PRO A 140 0.44 2.67 1.51
N LEU A 141 0.99 1.47 1.28
CA LEU A 141 0.23 0.33 0.76
C LEU A 141 -0.86 -0.11 1.75
N GLY A 142 -0.53 -0.21 3.04
CA GLY A 142 -1.50 -0.51 4.08
C GLY A 142 -2.64 0.51 4.15
N LYS A 143 -2.31 1.80 4.06
CA LYS A 143 -3.32 2.88 4.02
C LYS A 143 -4.19 2.82 2.78
N ALA A 144 -3.61 2.51 1.62
CA ALA A 144 -4.33 2.42 0.34
C ALA A 144 -5.36 1.29 0.33
N VAL A 145 -4.99 0.10 0.80
CA VAL A 145 -5.93 -1.04 0.86
C VAL A 145 -7.05 -0.80 1.87
N LEU A 146 -6.79 -0.12 2.98
CA LEU A 146 -7.83 0.28 3.94
C LEU A 146 -8.80 1.30 3.36
N LYS A 147 -8.30 2.26 2.58
CA LYS A 147 -9.16 3.26 1.90
C LYS A 147 -10.18 2.57 1.00
N ASN A 148 -9.76 1.59 0.22
CA ASN A 148 -10.64 0.84 -0.68
C ASN A 148 -11.74 0.09 0.09
N ILE A 149 -11.43 -0.44 1.29
CA ILE A 149 -12.40 -1.13 2.14
C ILE A 149 -13.35 -0.15 2.83
N ILE A 150 -12.86 0.97 3.31
CA ILE A 150 -13.68 1.98 3.98
C ILE A 150 -14.71 2.57 3.01
N GLU A 151 -14.37 2.69 1.73
CA GLU A 151 -15.33 3.07 0.69
C GLU A 151 -16.38 1.99 0.44
N ASP A 152 -16.02 0.70 0.51
CA ASP A 152 -16.93 -0.44 0.39
C ASP A 152 -17.74 -0.71 1.68
N LEU A 153 -17.18 -0.40 2.84
CA LEU A 153 -17.89 -0.38 4.12
C LEU A 153 -18.79 0.86 4.18
N GLN A 154 -19.88 0.84 3.42
CA GLN A 154 -20.90 1.84 3.54
C GLN A 154 -21.37 1.93 5.00
N LEU A 155 -21.56 3.14 5.49
CA LEU A 155 -22.10 3.45 6.82
C LEU A 155 -23.32 2.57 7.17
N LYS A 156 -24.06 2.15 6.15
CA LYS A 156 -25.19 1.24 6.21
C LYS A 156 -24.86 -0.13 6.79
N ASN A 157 -23.70 -0.71 6.44
CA ASN A 157 -23.29 -2.02 6.95
C ASN A 157 -22.79 -1.95 8.40
N LEU A 158 -22.19 -0.84 8.80
CA LEU A 158 -21.83 -0.56 10.19
C LEU A 158 -23.06 -0.36 11.08
N LEU A 159 -24.08 0.33 10.59
CA LEU A 159 -25.34 0.52 11.29
C LEU A 159 -26.12 -0.79 11.46
N ASP A 160 -26.05 -1.70 10.50
CA ASP A 160 -26.71 -3.01 10.58
C ASP A 160 -26.05 -3.94 11.61
N VAL A 161 -24.71 -3.87 11.78
CA VAL A 161 -23.99 -4.60 12.83
C VAL A 161 -24.38 -4.09 14.23
N PHE A 162 -24.65 -2.80 14.40
CA PHE A 162 -25.05 -2.23 15.68
C PHE A 162 -26.55 -2.38 15.98
N LYS A 163 -27.40 -2.58 14.97
CA LYS A 163 -28.85 -2.79 15.14
C LYS A 163 -29.23 -4.23 15.52
N ASN A 164 -28.35 -5.20 15.28
CA ASN A 164 -28.57 -6.61 15.57
C ASN A 164 -27.99 -7.07 16.94
N LYS A 165 -27.69 -6.13 17.80
CA LYS A 165 -27.40 -6.34 19.22
C LYS A 165 -28.62 -5.83 20.04
#